data_e7438bc3efec73b19c61120b571dff81
#
_entry.id   e7438bc3efec73b19c61120b571dff81
#
_cell.length_a   1.000
_cell.length_b   1.000
_cell.length_c   1.000
_cell.angle_alpha   90.00
_cell.angle_beta   90.00
_cell.angle_gamma   90.00
#
_symmetry.space_group_name_H-M   'P 1'
#
loop_
_entity.id
_entity.type
_entity.pdbx_description
1 polymer ?
#
loop_
_entity_poly.entity_id
_entity_poly.type
_entity_poly.pdbx_seq_one_letter_code
_entity_poly.pdbx_strand_id
1 'polypeptide(L)'
;TAVAEALIQEAASTKPKGFRIAEDRTAPRWVTRAGIDTLESLIAFETEAGRCSGVLRLVPDGKGGMLAWTLITNLDELKGFEELTGDRRPSGENYSRSFGGDNWLDMRNAVSGYADRDPTVIVVGGGQAGLAVAARLGQLDIDTLIVDRHERIGDNWRKRYHSLTLHNEVYANHFPYMPFPTTWPTYVPKDKVANWFESYADALELNFWTSTELAHGRYDDKAKCWTVTLRHGDGSERIMRPKHLIFATGANTRPFIPELPGLDDFAGEISHSEGYTTGSAWKGKNALVLGTGNSGHDSA
;
A
#
# COMPACT_ATOMS: atom_id res chain seq x y z
N THR A 1 -6.28 29.11 -16.38
CA THR A 1 -5.02 28.34 -16.24
C THR A 1 -5.22 26.92 -16.72
N ALA A 2 -4.18 26.24 -17.21
CA ALA A 2 -4.23 24.84 -17.67
C ALA A 2 -4.87 23.88 -16.64
N VAL A 3 -4.62 24.11 -15.34
CA VAL A 3 -5.24 23.31 -14.25
C VAL A 3 -6.76 23.53 -14.20
N ALA A 4 -7.23 24.77 -14.32
CA ALA A 4 -8.68 25.05 -14.31
C ALA A 4 -9.37 24.44 -15.53
N GLU A 5 -8.75 24.49 -16.70
CA GLU A 5 -9.26 23.89 -17.94
C GLU A 5 -9.36 22.36 -17.82
N ALA A 6 -8.33 21.71 -17.26
CA ALA A 6 -8.34 20.27 -17.00
C ALA A 6 -9.45 19.89 -16.00
N LEU A 7 -9.63 20.64 -14.92
CA LEU A 7 -10.72 20.41 -13.95
C LEU A 7 -12.10 20.57 -14.59
N ILE A 8 -12.31 21.55 -15.46
CA ILE A 8 -13.58 21.75 -16.18
C ILE A 8 -13.84 20.56 -17.13
N GLN A 9 -12.81 20.11 -17.84
CA GLN A 9 -12.92 18.94 -18.73
C GLN A 9 -13.28 17.67 -17.96
N GLU A 10 -12.58 17.40 -16.85
CA GLU A 10 -12.87 16.24 -16.00
C GLU A 10 -14.25 16.34 -15.32
N ALA A 11 -14.67 17.53 -14.91
CA ALA A 11 -15.99 17.73 -14.34
C ALA A 11 -17.13 17.44 -15.32
N ALA A 12 -16.92 17.64 -16.61
CA ALA A 12 -17.90 17.30 -17.64
C ALA A 12 -18.16 15.79 -17.74
N SER A 13 -17.12 14.96 -17.52
CA SER A 13 -17.22 13.50 -17.55
C SER A 13 -17.69 12.92 -16.21
N THR A 14 -17.15 13.44 -15.10
CA THR A 14 -17.40 12.90 -13.75
C THR A 14 -18.67 13.46 -13.10
N LYS A 15 -19.15 14.60 -13.56
CA LYS A 15 -20.37 15.30 -13.09
C LYS A 15 -20.42 15.47 -11.57
N PRO A 16 -19.42 16.13 -10.97
CA PRO A 16 -19.37 16.32 -9.53
C PRO A 16 -20.52 17.22 -9.06
N LYS A 17 -21.15 16.84 -7.94
CA LYS A 17 -22.30 17.53 -7.36
C LYS A 17 -22.37 17.37 -5.84
N GLY A 18 -23.23 18.17 -5.18
CA GLY A 18 -23.50 18.04 -3.75
C GLY A 18 -22.30 18.38 -2.88
N PHE A 19 -21.50 19.36 -3.30
CA PHE A 19 -20.37 19.83 -2.51
C PHE A 19 -20.84 20.38 -1.17
N ARG A 20 -20.20 19.90 -0.09
CA ARG A 20 -20.45 20.32 1.28
C ARG A 20 -19.17 20.21 2.13
N ILE A 21 -19.15 20.91 3.23
CA ILE A 21 -18.14 20.69 4.27
C ILE A 21 -18.39 19.30 4.87
N ALA A 22 -17.31 18.52 5.06
CA ALA A 22 -17.39 17.21 5.69
C ALA A 22 -17.62 17.41 7.21
N GLU A 23 -18.84 17.17 7.68
CA GLU A 23 -19.26 17.44 9.06
C GLU A 23 -18.64 16.47 10.08
N ASP A 24 -18.28 15.27 9.62
CA ASP A 24 -17.60 14.22 10.40
C ASP A 24 -16.08 14.40 10.50
N ARG A 25 -15.56 15.48 9.94
CA ARG A 25 -14.14 15.80 9.85
C ARG A 25 -13.82 17.13 10.56
N THR A 26 -12.55 17.48 10.59
CA THR A 26 -12.09 18.76 11.13
C THR A 26 -12.79 19.92 10.42
N ALA A 27 -13.40 20.82 11.20
CA ALA A 27 -14.06 22.01 10.67
C ALA A 27 -13.08 22.94 9.92
N PRO A 28 -13.55 23.79 9.01
CA PRO A 28 -12.74 24.76 8.30
C PRO A 28 -11.93 25.62 9.27
N ARG A 29 -10.64 25.81 8.98
CA ARG A 29 -9.72 26.52 9.85
C ARG A 29 -8.61 27.23 9.10
N TRP A 30 -8.08 28.29 9.65
CA TRP A 30 -6.87 28.91 9.16
C TRP A 30 -5.65 28.10 9.60
N VAL A 31 -4.77 27.83 8.65
CA VAL A 31 -3.51 27.10 8.86
C VAL A 31 -2.42 27.67 7.96
N THR A 32 -1.18 27.66 8.43
CA THR A 32 -0.02 28.00 7.61
C THR A 32 0.49 26.75 6.91
N ARG A 33 0.59 26.77 5.59
CA ARG A 33 1.13 25.69 4.75
C ARG A 33 2.19 26.25 3.80
N ALA A 34 3.39 25.70 3.82
CA ALA A 34 4.52 26.20 3.03
C ALA A 34 4.74 27.71 3.17
N GLY A 35 4.54 28.26 4.38
CA GLY A 35 4.70 29.69 4.67
C GLY A 35 3.52 30.58 4.22
N ILE A 36 2.41 30.01 3.74
CA ILE A 36 1.21 30.72 3.27
C ILE A 36 0.04 30.43 4.22
N ASP A 37 -0.62 31.47 4.70
CA ASP A 37 -1.85 31.33 5.49
C ASP A 37 -3.02 31.01 4.58
N THR A 38 -3.65 29.87 4.82
CA THR A 38 -4.73 29.32 4.01
C THR A 38 -5.93 28.95 4.86
N LEU A 39 -7.13 29.14 4.34
CA LEU A 39 -8.34 28.53 4.88
C LEU A 39 -8.44 27.11 4.35
N GLU A 40 -8.16 26.12 5.22
CA GLU A 40 -8.24 24.68 4.88
C GLU A 40 -9.61 24.14 5.26
N SER A 41 -10.27 23.50 4.31
CA SER A 41 -11.56 22.83 4.49
C SER A 41 -11.50 21.40 3.96
N LEU A 42 -12.04 20.48 4.73
CA LEU A 42 -12.34 19.11 4.29
C LEU A 42 -13.73 19.11 3.67
N ILE A 43 -13.83 18.65 2.44
CA ILE A 43 -15.08 18.67 1.67
C ILE A 43 -15.50 17.24 1.33
N ALA A 44 -16.81 17.05 1.16
CA ALA A 44 -17.42 15.86 0.61
C ALA A 44 -18.28 16.24 -0.60
N PHE A 45 -18.33 15.37 -1.59
CA PHE A 45 -19.13 15.55 -2.80
C PHE A 45 -19.42 14.19 -3.44
N GLU A 46 -20.19 14.17 -4.49
CA GLU A 46 -20.51 12.97 -5.26
C GLU A 46 -20.20 13.16 -6.73
N THR A 47 -19.90 12.05 -7.39
CA THR A 47 -19.82 11.93 -8.85
C THR A 47 -20.83 10.89 -9.33
N GLU A 48 -20.92 10.67 -10.64
CA GLU A 48 -21.70 9.52 -11.16
C GLU A 48 -21.12 8.21 -10.66
N ALA A 49 -19.80 8.08 -10.60
CA ALA A 49 -19.11 6.86 -10.21
C ALA A 49 -19.17 6.58 -8.71
N GLY A 50 -19.20 7.60 -7.85
CA GLY A 50 -19.08 7.33 -6.42
C GLY A 50 -19.20 8.51 -5.48
N ARG A 51 -18.95 8.22 -4.19
CA ARG A 51 -18.81 9.20 -3.12
C ARG A 51 -17.36 9.62 -3.01
N CYS A 52 -17.16 10.90 -2.82
CA CYS A 52 -15.84 11.52 -2.86
C CYS A 52 -15.61 12.44 -1.66
N SER A 53 -14.36 12.57 -1.30
CA SER A 53 -13.89 13.59 -0.35
C SER A 53 -12.77 14.43 -0.95
N GLY A 54 -12.39 15.49 -0.27
CA GLY A 54 -11.27 16.32 -0.71
C GLY A 54 -10.77 17.27 0.36
N VAL A 55 -9.62 17.87 0.05
CA VAL A 55 -9.05 18.99 0.82
C VAL A 55 -8.97 20.18 -0.10
N LEU A 56 -9.68 21.24 0.27
CA LEU A 56 -9.65 22.54 -0.40
C LEU A 56 -8.91 23.54 0.47
N ARG A 57 -7.88 24.18 -0.09
CA ARG A 57 -7.19 25.31 0.55
C ARG A 57 -7.42 26.56 -0.27
N LEU A 58 -7.89 27.59 0.41
CA LEU A 58 -8.19 28.89 -0.15
C LEU A 58 -7.22 29.94 0.37
N VAL A 59 -6.87 30.89 -0.47
CA VAL A 59 -6.09 32.08 -0.11
C VAL A 59 -6.88 33.35 -0.46
N PRO A 60 -6.73 34.49 0.27
CA PRO A 60 -7.37 35.75 -0.08
C PRO A 60 -6.94 36.24 -1.48
N ASP A 61 -7.88 36.76 -2.24
CA ASP A 61 -7.63 37.35 -3.59
C ASP A 61 -7.20 38.83 -3.55
N GLY A 62 -7.11 39.40 -2.35
CA GLY A 62 -6.81 40.81 -2.15
C GLY A 62 -7.97 41.79 -2.50
N LYS A 63 -9.14 41.26 -2.90
CA LYS A 63 -10.34 42.04 -3.28
C LYS A 63 -11.56 41.70 -2.43
N GLY A 64 -11.34 40.97 -1.32
CA GLY A 64 -12.39 40.54 -0.41
C GLY A 64 -12.97 39.14 -0.73
N GLY A 65 -12.45 38.47 -1.74
CA GLY A 65 -12.77 37.08 -2.11
C GLY A 65 -11.67 36.09 -1.77
N MET A 66 -11.92 34.84 -2.15
CA MET A 66 -10.98 33.73 -1.92
C MET A 66 -10.70 32.99 -3.23
N LEU A 67 -9.46 32.61 -3.45
CA LEU A 67 -9.03 31.79 -4.57
C LEU A 67 -8.61 30.39 -4.09
N ALA A 68 -8.95 29.38 -4.86
CA ALA A 68 -8.43 28.03 -4.61
C ALA A 68 -6.92 28.00 -4.89
N TRP A 69 -6.15 27.66 -3.85
CA TRP A 69 -4.71 27.47 -3.95
C TRP A 69 -4.35 26.01 -4.21
N THR A 70 -4.95 25.09 -3.45
CA THR A 70 -4.79 23.65 -3.69
C THR A 70 -6.13 22.96 -3.56
N LEU A 71 -6.34 21.97 -4.43
CA LEU A 71 -7.46 21.04 -4.36
C LEU A 71 -6.93 19.62 -4.50
N ILE A 72 -7.25 18.76 -3.54
CA ILE A 72 -7.02 17.32 -3.61
C ILE A 72 -8.40 16.67 -3.55
N THR A 73 -8.66 15.72 -4.43
CA THR A 73 -9.90 14.94 -4.44
C THR A 73 -9.59 13.45 -4.38
N ASN A 74 -10.46 12.70 -3.74
CA ASN A 74 -10.36 11.26 -3.58
C ASN A 74 -11.72 10.62 -3.84
N LEU A 75 -11.74 9.49 -4.54
CA LEU A 75 -12.90 8.62 -4.65
C LEU A 75 -12.87 7.66 -3.46
N ASP A 76 -13.81 7.80 -2.53
CA ASP A 76 -13.85 7.03 -1.31
C ASP A 76 -14.61 5.71 -1.48
N GLU A 77 -15.71 5.73 -2.24
CA GLU A 77 -16.56 4.55 -2.44
C GLU A 77 -17.22 4.58 -3.83
N LEU A 78 -17.19 3.44 -4.53
CA LEU A 78 -17.89 3.26 -5.81
C LEU A 78 -19.38 2.97 -5.56
N LYS A 79 -20.28 3.65 -6.26
CA LYS A 79 -21.73 3.37 -6.23
C LYS A 79 -22.01 2.03 -6.92
N GLY A 80 -22.77 1.18 -6.24
CA GLY A 80 -23.09 -0.18 -6.69
C GLY A 80 -21.98 -1.21 -6.45
N PHE A 81 -20.88 -0.78 -5.82
CA PHE A 81 -19.75 -1.62 -5.39
C PHE A 81 -19.31 -1.17 -4.00
N GLU A 82 -20.26 -1.02 -3.11
CA GLU A 82 -20.02 -0.60 -1.74
C GLU A 82 -19.26 -1.68 -0.97
N GLU A 83 -18.24 -1.25 -0.21
CA GLU A 83 -17.41 -2.15 0.59
C GLU A 83 -18.22 -2.87 1.70
N LEU A 84 -17.87 -4.11 1.99
CA LEU A 84 -18.49 -4.97 3.02
C LEU A 84 -17.99 -4.60 4.42
N THR A 85 -18.15 -3.33 4.82
CA THR A 85 -17.71 -2.79 6.10
C THR A 85 -18.87 -2.24 6.92
N GLY A 86 -18.68 -2.07 8.22
CA GLY A 86 -19.68 -1.50 9.12
C GLY A 86 -20.97 -2.32 9.13
N ASP A 87 -22.08 -1.69 8.78
CA ASP A 87 -23.41 -2.34 8.76
C ASP A 87 -23.58 -3.32 7.58
N ARG A 88 -22.70 -3.25 6.57
CA ARG A 88 -22.67 -4.16 5.43
C ARG A 88 -21.75 -5.37 5.64
N ARG A 89 -21.17 -5.53 6.83
CA ARG A 89 -20.30 -6.69 7.12
C ARG A 89 -21.05 -8.02 6.95
N PRO A 90 -20.36 -9.09 6.57
CA PRO A 90 -20.95 -10.42 6.48
C PRO A 90 -21.67 -10.81 7.78
N SER A 91 -22.85 -11.41 7.66
CA SER A 91 -23.68 -11.82 8.79
C SER A 91 -24.38 -13.14 8.52
N GLY A 92 -24.92 -13.77 9.57
CA GLY A 92 -25.73 -14.98 9.47
C GLY A 92 -24.96 -16.19 8.94
N GLU A 93 -25.48 -16.81 7.88
CA GLU A 93 -24.94 -18.06 7.30
C GLU A 93 -23.57 -17.89 6.64
N ASN A 94 -23.19 -16.67 6.28
CA ASN A 94 -21.85 -16.37 5.75
C ASN A 94 -20.75 -16.53 6.81
N TYR A 95 -21.13 -16.58 8.09
CA TYR A 95 -20.28 -16.92 9.21
C TYR A 95 -20.81 -18.19 9.86
N SER A 96 -20.25 -19.32 9.50
CA SER A 96 -20.74 -20.63 9.92
C SER A 96 -20.83 -20.77 11.45
N ARG A 97 -22.03 -21.19 11.91
CA ARG A 97 -22.27 -21.73 13.22
C ARG A 97 -22.57 -23.23 13.13
N SER A 98 -21.88 -23.94 12.23
CA SER A 98 -22.06 -25.37 12.07
C SER A 98 -21.50 -26.11 13.26
N PHE A 99 -22.38 -26.64 14.09
CA PHE A 99 -21.97 -27.51 15.21
C PHE A 99 -21.68 -28.91 14.66
N GLY A 100 -20.41 -29.34 14.75
CA GLY A 100 -19.95 -30.66 14.26
C GLY A 100 -19.50 -30.68 12.79
N GLY A 101 -19.43 -29.53 12.11
CA GLY A 101 -18.79 -29.35 10.81
C GLY A 101 -17.49 -28.55 10.90
N ASP A 102 -17.02 -28.06 9.75
CA ASP A 102 -15.83 -27.23 9.63
C ASP A 102 -15.96 -25.96 10.48
N ASN A 103 -14.90 -25.64 11.20
CA ASN A 103 -14.81 -24.38 11.93
C ASN A 103 -14.29 -23.25 11.03
N TRP A 104 -14.21 -22.03 11.57
CA TRP A 104 -13.69 -20.88 10.83
C TRP A 104 -12.29 -21.13 10.25
N LEU A 105 -11.39 -21.75 10.99
CA LEU A 105 -10.02 -22.01 10.52
C LEU A 105 -10.00 -23.04 9.39
N ASP A 106 -10.81 -24.09 9.46
CA ASP A 106 -10.94 -25.09 8.39
C ASP A 106 -11.40 -24.43 7.08
N MET A 107 -12.43 -23.59 7.18
CA MET A 107 -12.93 -22.81 6.02
C MET A 107 -11.87 -21.86 5.48
N ARG A 108 -11.15 -21.15 6.35
CA ARG A 108 -10.06 -20.25 5.92
C ARG A 108 -8.95 -21.00 5.18
N ASN A 109 -8.52 -22.13 5.70
CA ASN A 109 -7.51 -22.97 5.08
C ASN A 109 -7.97 -23.49 3.71
N ALA A 110 -9.20 -23.92 3.58
CA ALA A 110 -9.78 -24.34 2.31
C ALA A 110 -9.81 -23.19 1.29
N VAL A 111 -10.29 -22.00 1.70
CA VAL A 111 -10.35 -20.81 0.85
C VAL A 111 -8.97 -20.36 0.39
N SER A 112 -8.00 -20.26 1.30
CA SER A 112 -6.64 -19.78 1.01
C SER A 112 -5.76 -20.80 0.29
N GLY A 113 -6.14 -22.09 0.33
CA GLY A 113 -5.41 -23.19 -0.34
C GLY A 113 -5.61 -23.22 -1.85
N TYR A 114 -6.69 -22.66 -2.37
CA TYR A 114 -7.03 -22.66 -3.81
C TYR A 114 -6.93 -24.04 -4.48
N ALA A 115 -7.31 -25.09 -3.77
CA ALA A 115 -7.14 -26.46 -4.27
C ALA A 115 -8.03 -26.74 -5.51
N ASP A 116 -9.20 -26.12 -5.58
CA ASP A 116 -10.27 -26.38 -6.54
C ASP A 116 -10.55 -25.21 -7.51
N ARG A 117 -9.87 -24.07 -7.31
CA ARG A 117 -10.10 -22.85 -8.13
C ARG A 117 -8.86 -22.00 -8.26
N ASP A 118 -8.93 -21.02 -9.14
CA ASP A 118 -7.95 -19.94 -9.27
C ASP A 118 -8.54 -18.61 -8.72
N PRO A 119 -7.72 -17.72 -8.13
CA PRO A 119 -8.18 -16.42 -7.70
C PRO A 119 -8.53 -15.52 -8.88
N THR A 120 -9.43 -14.58 -8.69
CA THR A 120 -9.72 -13.54 -9.68
C THR A 120 -8.51 -12.62 -9.88
N VAL A 121 -7.81 -12.29 -8.79
CA VAL A 121 -6.65 -11.40 -8.79
C VAL A 121 -5.48 -12.07 -8.09
N ILE A 122 -4.29 -11.99 -8.70
CA ILE A 122 -3.04 -12.27 -8.01
C ILE A 122 -2.28 -10.96 -7.80
N VAL A 123 -1.87 -10.71 -6.56
CA VAL A 123 -1.01 -9.59 -6.16
C VAL A 123 0.39 -10.13 -5.91
N VAL A 124 1.37 -9.66 -6.68
CA VAL A 124 2.77 -10.05 -6.55
C VAL A 124 3.50 -9.07 -5.66
N GLY A 125 3.87 -9.53 -4.46
CA GLY A 125 4.52 -8.74 -3.41
C GLY A 125 3.59 -8.42 -2.25
N GLY A 126 3.94 -8.93 -1.06
CA GLY A 126 3.20 -8.81 0.19
C GLY A 126 3.67 -7.65 1.09
N GLY A 127 4.18 -6.58 0.49
CA GLY A 127 4.50 -5.34 1.18
C GLY A 127 3.26 -4.47 1.43
N GLN A 128 3.49 -3.24 1.90
CA GLN A 128 2.40 -2.29 2.23
C GLN A 128 1.40 -2.07 1.09
N ALA A 129 1.88 -1.97 -0.15
CA ALA A 129 1.02 -1.75 -1.31
C ALA A 129 0.17 -3.01 -1.63
N GLY A 130 0.79 -4.20 -1.58
CA GLY A 130 0.10 -5.45 -1.83
C GLY A 130 -0.97 -5.74 -0.77
N LEU A 131 -0.64 -5.58 0.50
CA LEU A 131 -1.58 -5.74 1.60
C LEU A 131 -2.76 -4.75 1.50
N ALA A 132 -2.47 -3.46 1.24
CA ALA A 132 -3.50 -2.44 1.15
C ALA A 132 -4.46 -2.67 -0.03
N VAL A 133 -3.94 -3.07 -1.19
CA VAL A 133 -4.77 -3.34 -2.37
C VAL A 133 -5.59 -4.61 -2.19
N ALA A 134 -5.01 -5.67 -1.63
CA ALA A 134 -5.74 -6.91 -1.37
C ALA A 134 -6.85 -6.72 -0.33
N ALA A 135 -6.60 -5.91 0.70
CA ALA A 135 -7.62 -5.56 1.68
C ALA A 135 -8.82 -4.83 1.04
N ARG A 136 -8.55 -3.87 0.15
CA ARG A 136 -9.61 -3.17 -0.60
C ARG A 136 -10.39 -4.12 -1.51
N LEU A 137 -9.69 -4.99 -2.24
CA LEU A 137 -10.33 -5.97 -3.11
C LEU A 137 -11.18 -6.97 -2.31
N GLY A 138 -10.70 -7.42 -1.16
CA GLY A 138 -11.47 -8.31 -0.26
C GLY A 138 -12.76 -7.65 0.23
N GLN A 139 -12.74 -6.36 0.59
CA GLN A 139 -13.95 -5.63 0.98
C GLN A 139 -14.94 -5.38 -0.18
N LEU A 140 -14.48 -5.54 -1.41
CA LEU A 140 -15.30 -5.52 -2.62
C LEU A 140 -15.74 -6.92 -3.08
N ASP A 141 -15.54 -7.94 -2.24
CA ASP A 141 -15.85 -9.36 -2.54
C ASP A 141 -15.10 -9.88 -3.78
N ILE A 142 -13.88 -9.41 -4.01
CA ILE A 142 -13.02 -9.86 -5.11
C ILE A 142 -12.00 -10.85 -4.58
N ASP A 143 -12.12 -12.12 -5.00
CA ASP A 143 -11.21 -13.19 -4.60
C ASP A 143 -9.78 -12.88 -5.06
N THR A 144 -8.90 -12.66 -4.07
CA THR A 144 -7.55 -12.14 -4.26
C THR A 144 -6.54 -12.98 -3.50
N LEU A 145 -5.46 -13.39 -4.18
CA LEU A 145 -4.31 -14.07 -3.58
C LEU A 145 -3.09 -13.15 -3.63
N ILE A 146 -2.43 -12.97 -2.49
CA ILE A 146 -1.11 -12.34 -2.42
C ILE A 146 -0.04 -13.43 -2.49
N VAL A 147 0.99 -13.25 -3.30
CA VAL A 147 2.18 -14.11 -3.31
C VAL A 147 3.42 -13.29 -2.96
N ASP A 148 4.28 -13.80 -2.09
CA ASP A 148 5.54 -13.16 -1.73
C ASP A 148 6.65 -14.20 -1.58
N ARG A 149 7.85 -13.86 -2.06
CA ARG A 149 9.03 -14.72 -2.02
C ARG A 149 9.59 -14.96 -0.61
N HIS A 150 9.24 -14.10 0.33
CA HIS A 150 9.72 -14.22 1.70
C HIS A 150 8.98 -15.34 2.45
N GLU A 151 9.67 -15.91 3.42
CA GLU A 151 9.16 -17.02 4.25
C GLU A 151 8.07 -16.57 5.23
N ARG A 152 8.08 -15.27 5.58
CA ARG A 152 7.17 -14.73 6.59
C ARG A 152 6.63 -13.37 6.14
N ILE A 153 5.35 -13.13 6.39
CA ILE A 153 4.73 -11.82 6.13
C ILE A 153 5.50 -10.74 6.92
N GLY A 154 5.82 -9.62 6.25
CA GLY A 154 6.58 -8.52 6.85
C GLY A 154 8.10 -8.66 6.76
N ASP A 155 8.64 -9.75 6.22
CA ASP A 155 10.09 -9.95 6.08
C ASP A 155 10.75 -8.92 5.16
N ASN A 156 10.00 -8.31 4.26
CA ASN A 156 10.44 -7.17 3.45
C ASN A 156 10.88 -5.97 4.32
N TRP A 157 10.37 -5.85 5.54
CA TRP A 157 10.82 -4.89 6.55
C TRP A 157 11.78 -5.54 7.55
N ARG A 158 11.47 -6.72 8.07
CA ARG A 158 12.24 -7.40 9.11
C ARG A 158 13.68 -7.66 8.69
N LYS A 159 13.90 -8.02 7.42
CA LYS A 159 15.23 -8.30 6.83
C LYS A 159 16.00 -7.03 6.40
N ARG A 160 15.53 -5.82 6.75
CA ARG A 160 16.28 -4.57 6.55
C ARG A 160 17.31 -4.36 7.67
N TYR A 161 18.18 -3.37 7.49
CA TYR A 161 19.25 -3.08 8.46
C TYR A 161 18.70 -2.83 9.88
N HIS A 162 19.52 -3.16 10.87
CA HIS A 162 19.12 -3.31 12.27
C HIS A 162 18.43 -2.07 12.86
N SER A 163 18.97 -0.88 12.59
CA SER A 163 18.50 0.38 13.16
C SER A 163 17.33 1.03 12.43
N LEU A 164 16.79 0.41 11.36
CA LEU A 164 15.77 1.06 10.53
C LEU A 164 14.50 1.39 11.30
N THR A 165 14.12 2.66 11.22
CA THR A 165 12.79 3.16 11.53
C THR A 165 12.17 3.79 10.30
N LEU A 166 10.84 3.92 10.26
CA LEU A 166 10.19 4.69 9.19
C LEU A 166 10.67 6.14 9.24
N HIS A 167 11.00 6.69 8.07
CA HIS A 167 11.44 8.09 7.95
C HIS A 167 10.28 9.08 7.94
N ASN A 168 9.07 8.59 7.64
CA ASN A 168 7.84 9.37 7.74
C ASN A 168 7.21 9.18 9.12
N GLU A 169 6.59 10.24 9.61
CA GLU A 169 5.81 10.17 10.85
C GLU A 169 4.65 9.19 10.73
N VAL A 170 4.30 8.56 11.85
CA VAL A 170 3.23 7.55 11.95
C VAL A 170 1.90 8.01 11.33
N TYR A 171 1.61 9.30 11.39
CA TYR A 171 0.37 9.90 10.86
C TYR A 171 0.20 9.76 9.34
N ALA A 172 1.29 9.57 8.61
CA ALA A 172 1.29 9.44 7.14
C ALA A 172 1.26 7.97 6.66
N ASN A 173 1.31 7.00 7.58
CA ASN A 173 1.61 5.61 7.24
C ASN A 173 0.47 4.62 7.56
N HIS A 174 -0.74 5.10 7.80
CA HIS A 174 -1.89 4.24 8.13
C HIS A 174 -2.31 3.34 6.96
N PHE A 175 -2.79 2.14 7.32
CA PHE A 175 -3.38 1.21 6.38
C PHE A 175 -4.90 1.40 6.26
N PRO A 176 -5.52 1.03 5.14
CA PRO A 176 -6.97 0.95 5.03
C PRO A 176 -7.55 0.09 6.16
N TYR A 177 -8.70 0.47 6.72
CA TYR A 177 -9.48 -0.23 7.75
C TYR A 177 -8.81 -0.36 9.13
N MET A 178 -7.50 -0.45 9.20
CA MET A 178 -6.73 -0.63 10.44
C MET A 178 -5.62 0.41 10.54
N PRO A 179 -5.88 1.58 11.14
CA PRO A 179 -4.84 2.57 11.43
C PRO A 179 -3.87 2.01 12.48
N PHE A 180 -2.63 2.50 12.45
CA PHE A 180 -1.68 2.17 13.51
C PHE A 180 -2.20 2.59 14.89
N PRO A 181 -1.92 1.84 15.96
CA PRO A 181 -2.32 2.19 17.32
C PRO A 181 -1.81 3.58 17.71
N THR A 182 -2.65 4.35 18.39
CA THR A 182 -2.33 5.72 18.84
C THR A 182 -1.18 5.77 19.88
N THR A 183 -0.82 4.62 20.43
CA THR A 183 0.29 4.47 21.38
C THR A 183 1.65 4.26 20.72
N TRP A 184 1.69 4.19 19.38
CA TRP A 184 2.93 3.96 18.68
C TRP A 184 3.80 5.22 18.61
N PRO A 185 5.15 5.05 18.53
CA PRO A 185 6.05 6.18 18.41
C PRO A 185 5.87 6.90 17.07
N THR A 186 6.25 8.18 17.05
CA THR A 186 6.19 9.02 15.83
C THR A 186 6.91 8.38 14.65
N TYR A 187 8.08 7.80 14.88
CA TYR A 187 8.84 7.05 13.89
C TYR A 187 8.80 5.56 14.26
N VAL A 188 8.16 4.77 13.42
CA VAL A 188 7.87 3.36 13.74
C VAL A 188 9.06 2.47 13.38
N PRO A 189 9.61 1.67 14.33
CA PRO A 189 10.67 0.71 14.04
C PRO A 189 10.22 -0.37 13.06
N LYS A 190 11.13 -0.82 12.19
CA LYS A 190 10.87 -1.81 11.13
C LYS A 190 10.20 -3.09 11.62
N ASP A 191 10.58 -3.58 12.79
CA ASP A 191 10.04 -4.83 13.32
C ASP A 191 8.59 -4.69 13.80
N LYS A 192 8.21 -3.49 14.30
CA LYS A 192 6.80 -3.17 14.58
C LYS A 192 5.98 -3.15 13.30
N VAL A 193 6.51 -2.56 12.22
CA VAL A 193 5.84 -2.55 10.90
C VAL A 193 5.67 -3.99 10.40
N ALA A 194 6.71 -4.81 10.49
CA ALA A 194 6.68 -6.20 10.06
C ALA A 194 5.62 -7.01 10.82
N ASN A 195 5.55 -6.88 12.14
CA ASN A 195 4.55 -7.55 12.96
C ASN A 195 3.13 -7.04 12.68
N TRP A 196 3.00 -5.74 12.36
CA TRP A 196 1.72 -5.18 11.93
C TRP A 196 1.21 -5.80 10.64
N PHE A 197 2.09 -6.08 9.68
CA PHE A 197 1.72 -6.72 8.42
C PHE A 197 1.11 -8.11 8.64
N GLU A 198 1.66 -8.89 9.56
CA GLU A 198 1.08 -10.18 9.96
C GLU A 198 -0.31 -10.00 10.57
N SER A 199 -0.41 -9.11 11.57
CA SER A 199 -1.69 -8.82 12.24
C SER A 199 -2.74 -8.28 11.27
N TYR A 200 -2.32 -7.46 10.29
CA TYR A 200 -3.19 -6.90 9.28
C TYR A 200 -3.73 -7.97 8.31
N ALA A 201 -2.84 -8.86 7.85
CA ALA A 201 -3.22 -9.95 6.96
C ALA A 201 -4.18 -10.92 7.64
N ASP A 202 -3.92 -11.26 8.91
CA ASP A 202 -4.76 -12.13 9.73
C ASP A 202 -6.13 -11.48 10.01
N ALA A 203 -6.14 -10.25 10.53
CA ALA A 203 -7.38 -9.55 10.91
C ALA A 203 -8.33 -9.28 9.75
N LEU A 204 -7.79 -9.10 8.53
CA LEU A 204 -8.58 -8.87 7.31
C LEU A 204 -8.74 -10.13 6.46
N GLU A 205 -8.34 -11.28 7.00
CA GLU A 205 -8.48 -12.60 6.36
C GLU A 205 -7.91 -12.65 4.93
N LEU A 206 -6.77 -12.00 4.68
CA LEU A 206 -6.16 -11.96 3.37
C LEU A 206 -5.59 -13.33 2.98
N ASN A 207 -5.87 -13.79 1.77
CA ASN A 207 -5.24 -15.00 1.24
C ASN A 207 -3.80 -14.69 0.86
N PHE A 208 -2.85 -15.33 1.52
CA PHE A 208 -1.44 -15.02 1.37
C PHE A 208 -0.59 -16.29 1.28
N TRP A 209 0.20 -16.42 0.22
CA TRP A 209 1.20 -17.46 0.07
C TRP A 209 2.59 -16.88 0.24
N THR A 210 3.26 -17.27 1.32
CA THR A 210 4.68 -17.00 1.57
C THR A 210 5.56 -17.97 0.77
N SER A 211 6.88 -17.71 0.72
CA SER A 211 7.84 -18.52 -0.02
C SER A 211 7.37 -18.85 -1.44
N THR A 212 6.68 -17.91 -2.08
CA THR A 212 6.07 -18.12 -3.40
C THR A 212 6.39 -16.94 -4.30
N GLU A 213 6.97 -17.22 -5.46
CA GLU A 213 7.32 -16.19 -6.45
C GLU A 213 6.59 -16.39 -7.77
N LEU A 214 6.33 -15.31 -8.47
CA LEU A 214 5.88 -15.34 -9.87
C LEU A 214 7.10 -15.63 -10.75
N ALA A 215 7.21 -16.87 -11.24
CA ALA A 215 8.29 -17.28 -12.13
C ALA A 215 8.05 -16.82 -13.57
N HIS A 216 6.80 -16.91 -14.04
CA HIS A 216 6.41 -16.52 -15.40
C HIS A 216 4.94 -16.09 -15.45
N GLY A 217 4.62 -15.18 -16.38
CA GLY A 217 3.25 -14.76 -16.65
C GLY A 217 3.06 -14.38 -18.12
N ARG A 218 1.95 -14.81 -18.70
CA ARG A 218 1.53 -14.45 -20.08
C ARG A 218 0.05 -14.09 -20.08
N TYR A 219 -0.27 -12.96 -20.67
CA TYR A 219 -1.66 -12.54 -20.89
C TYR A 219 -2.21 -13.12 -22.20
N ASP A 220 -3.44 -13.61 -22.17
CA ASP A 220 -4.16 -14.07 -23.35
C ASP A 220 -5.27 -13.07 -23.68
N ASP A 221 -5.08 -12.34 -24.78
CA ASP A 221 -6.02 -11.32 -25.25
C ASP A 221 -7.40 -11.88 -25.63
N LYS A 222 -7.46 -13.13 -26.07
CA LYS A 222 -8.72 -13.79 -26.44
C LYS A 222 -9.48 -14.26 -25.22
N ALA A 223 -8.79 -14.93 -24.29
CA ALA A 223 -9.38 -15.43 -23.05
C ALA A 223 -9.57 -14.34 -21.99
N LYS A 224 -8.95 -13.15 -22.18
CA LYS A 224 -8.96 -12.02 -21.24
C LYS A 224 -8.51 -12.43 -19.83
N CYS A 225 -7.51 -13.29 -19.73
CA CYS A 225 -6.92 -13.73 -18.47
C CYS A 225 -5.42 -13.95 -18.62
N TRP A 226 -4.75 -14.01 -17.49
CA TRP A 226 -3.36 -14.39 -17.39
C TRP A 226 -3.23 -15.91 -17.29
N THR A 227 -2.11 -16.46 -17.73
CA THR A 227 -1.60 -17.75 -17.30
C THR A 227 -0.30 -17.48 -16.59
N VAL A 228 -0.23 -17.79 -15.30
CA VAL A 228 0.93 -17.54 -14.45
C VAL A 228 1.49 -18.82 -13.90
N THR A 229 2.80 -18.91 -13.78
CA THR A 229 3.50 -19.99 -13.06
C THR A 229 4.01 -19.41 -11.74
N LEU A 230 3.50 -19.94 -10.65
CA LEU A 230 3.97 -19.64 -9.29
C LEU A 230 4.93 -20.77 -8.87
N ARG A 231 6.10 -20.38 -8.32
CA ARG A 231 7.09 -21.31 -7.80
C ARG A 231 7.13 -21.18 -6.28
N HIS A 232 6.92 -22.29 -5.59
CA HIS A 232 7.02 -22.39 -4.14
C HIS A 232 8.47 -22.57 -3.68
N GLY A 233 8.74 -22.29 -2.39
CA GLY A 233 10.07 -22.42 -1.81
C GLY A 233 10.65 -23.83 -1.82
N ASP A 234 9.81 -24.87 -1.91
CA ASP A 234 10.21 -26.26 -2.09
C ASP A 234 10.55 -26.65 -3.55
N GLY A 235 10.45 -25.67 -4.47
CA GLY A 235 10.68 -25.84 -5.91
C GLY A 235 9.48 -26.36 -6.69
N SER A 236 8.37 -26.69 -6.07
CA SER A 236 7.14 -27.04 -6.76
C SER A 236 6.56 -25.85 -7.51
N GLU A 237 5.87 -26.14 -8.60
CA GLU A 237 5.25 -25.10 -9.43
C GLU A 237 3.75 -25.30 -9.52
N ARG A 238 3.02 -24.18 -9.53
CA ARG A 238 1.58 -24.17 -9.77
C ARG A 238 1.22 -23.18 -10.86
N ILE A 239 0.43 -23.64 -11.83
CA ILE A 239 -0.13 -22.79 -12.87
C ILE A 239 -1.51 -22.31 -12.43
N MET A 240 -1.75 -20.99 -12.54
CA MET A 240 -3.03 -20.36 -12.25
C MET A 240 -3.45 -19.42 -13.38
N ARG A 241 -4.76 -19.14 -13.48
CA ARG A 241 -5.34 -18.31 -14.53
C ARG A 241 -6.18 -17.15 -13.98
N PRO A 242 -5.58 -16.18 -13.29
CA PRO A 242 -6.28 -15.02 -12.79
C PRO A 242 -6.74 -14.11 -13.94
N LYS A 243 -7.79 -13.31 -13.69
CA LYS A 243 -8.21 -12.24 -14.61
C LYS A 243 -7.24 -11.05 -14.56
N HIS A 244 -6.73 -10.76 -13.37
CA HIS A 244 -5.87 -9.61 -13.12
C HIS A 244 -4.59 -10.01 -12.40
N LEU A 245 -3.50 -9.34 -12.76
CA LEU A 245 -2.19 -9.48 -12.13
C LEU A 245 -1.73 -8.09 -11.70
N ILE A 246 -1.47 -7.90 -10.40
CA ILE A 246 -1.05 -6.64 -9.82
C ILE A 246 0.38 -6.78 -9.31
N PHE A 247 1.29 -5.95 -9.79
CA PHE A 247 2.67 -5.90 -9.33
C PHE A 247 2.81 -4.89 -8.17
N ALA A 248 3.05 -5.38 -6.97
CA ALA A 248 3.30 -4.62 -5.76
C ALA A 248 4.72 -4.89 -5.21
N THR A 249 5.68 -5.07 -6.12
CA THR A 249 7.05 -5.53 -5.82
C THR A 249 7.96 -4.46 -5.21
N GLY A 250 7.48 -3.23 -5.07
CA GLY A 250 8.23 -2.10 -4.54
C GLY A 250 9.03 -1.32 -5.58
N ALA A 251 9.42 -0.09 -5.24
CA ALA A 251 10.11 0.81 -6.14
C ALA A 251 11.65 0.65 -6.12
N ASN A 252 12.21 0.16 -5.01
CA ASN A 252 13.66 0.08 -4.77
C ASN A 252 14.10 -1.38 -4.58
N THR A 253 13.85 -2.23 -5.60
CA THR A 253 14.05 -3.68 -5.50
C THR A 253 15.32 -4.19 -6.17
N ARG A 254 16.00 -3.34 -6.94
CA ARG A 254 17.28 -3.67 -7.57
C ARG A 254 18.35 -2.70 -7.10
N PRO A 255 19.45 -3.18 -6.48
CA PRO A 255 20.57 -2.35 -6.17
C PRO A 255 21.20 -1.79 -7.47
N PHE A 256 21.56 -0.54 -7.44
CA PHE A 256 22.26 0.11 -8.52
C PHE A 256 23.51 0.79 -7.96
N ILE A 257 24.69 0.33 -8.38
CA ILE A 257 25.98 0.95 -8.07
C ILE A 257 26.38 1.73 -9.31
N PRO A 258 26.47 3.07 -9.24
CA PRO A 258 26.87 3.86 -10.39
C PRO A 258 28.35 3.61 -10.74
N GLU A 259 28.67 3.66 -12.02
CA GLU A 259 30.06 3.68 -12.49
C GLU A 259 30.69 5.04 -12.12
N LEU A 260 31.63 5.00 -11.19
CA LEU A 260 32.33 6.20 -10.74
C LEU A 260 33.82 6.08 -11.08
N PRO A 261 34.46 7.14 -11.59
CA PRO A 261 35.87 7.13 -11.86
C PRO A 261 36.68 6.80 -10.58
N GLY A 262 37.57 5.81 -10.67
CA GLY A 262 38.43 5.37 -9.57
C GLY A 262 37.77 4.39 -8.59
N LEU A 263 36.51 3.98 -8.82
CA LEU A 263 35.85 3.01 -7.94
C LEU A 263 36.53 1.64 -8.03
N ASP A 264 36.98 1.23 -9.23
CA ASP A 264 37.67 -0.03 -9.46
C ASP A 264 39.11 -0.03 -8.89
N ASP A 265 39.69 1.15 -8.63
CA ASP A 265 41.00 1.30 -8.03
C ASP A 265 40.98 1.26 -6.50
N PHE A 266 39.79 1.27 -5.91
CA PHE A 266 39.61 1.24 -4.46
C PHE A 266 39.94 -0.14 -3.89
N ALA A 267 41.01 -0.21 -3.10
CA ALA A 267 41.51 -1.47 -2.52
C ALA A 267 40.67 -1.97 -1.32
N GLY A 268 39.68 -1.22 -0.87
CA GLY A 268 38.79 -1.57 0.24
C GLY A 268 37.54 -2.33 -0.20
N GLU A 269 36.68 -2.62 0.74
CA GLU A 269 35.37 -3.26 0.50
C GLU A 269 34.39 -2.24 -0.07
N ILE A 270 33.72 -2.59 -1.17
CA ILE A 270 32.64 -1.82 -1.78
C ILE A 270 31.34 -2.60 -1.61
N SER A 271 30.31 -1.96 -1.08
CA SER A 271 29.00 -2.58 -0.94
C SER A 271 27.87 -1.59 -1.23
N HIS A 272 26.76 -2.09 -1.74
CA HIS A 272 25.53 -1.32 -1.85
C HIS A 272 24.80 -1.28 -0.49
N SER A 273 24.05 -0.21 -0.19
CA SER A 273 23.30 -0.07 1.07
C SER A 273 22.28 -1.20 1.33
N GLU A 274 21.87 -1.95 0.31
CA GLU A 274 21.04 -3.16 0.48
C GLU A 274 21.76 -4.24 1.29
N GLY A 275 23.08 -4.39 1.14
CA GLY A 275 23.91 -5.33 1.89
C GLY A 275 24.28 -4.83 3.30
N TYR A 276 24.00 -3.57 3.63
CA TYR A 276 24.27 -3.03 4.95
C TYR A 276 23.30 -3.58 5.99
N THR A 277 23.82 -4.13 7.08
CA THR A 277 23.02 -4.70 8.18
C THR A 277 23.18 -3.94 9.49
N THR A 278 24.44 -3.58 9.83
CA THR A 278 24.77 -2.86 11.07
C THR A 278 26.15 -2.22 10.97
N GLY A 279 26.37 -1.10 11.65
CA GLY A 279 27.68 -0.43 11.72
C GLY A 279 28.76 -1.20 12.49
N SER A 280 28.41 -2.28 13.20
CA SER A 280 29.39 -3.03 14.01
C SER A 280 30.53 -3.63 13.18
N ALA A 281 30.29 -4.02 11.94
CA ALA A 281 31.32 -4.55 11.02
C ALA A 281 32.35 -3.49 10.60
N TRP A 282 32.01 -2.22 10.75
CA TRP A 282 32.82 -1.07 10.31
C TRP A 282 33.52 -0.35 11.47
N LYS A 283 33.29 -0.81 12.71
CA LYS A 283 33.87 -0.19 13.90
C LYS A 283 35.40 -0.14 13.79
N GLY A 284 35.95 1.06 13.93
CA GLY A 284 37.40 1.33 13.83
C GLY A 284 37.95 1.35 12.41
N LYS A 285 37.11 1.27 11.37
CA LYS A 285 37.46 1.44 9.97
C LYS A 285 37.12 2.84 9.49
N ASN A 286 37.83 3.30 8.44
CA ASN A 286 37.42 4.49 7.70
C ASN A 286 36.37 4.05 6.65
N ALA A 287 35.17 4.57 6.74
CA ALA A 287 34.10 4.30 5.79
C ALA A 287 33.70 5.58 5.04
N LEU A 288 33.45 5.45 3.75
CA LEU A 288 32.90 6.52 2.92
C LEU A 288 31.52 6.11 2.44
N VAL A 289 30.52 6.93 2.74
CA VAL A 289 29.15 6.74 2.26
C VAL A 289 28.91 7.64 1.06
N LEU A 290 28.59 7.05 -0.10
CA LEU A 290 28.26 7.76 -1.33
C LEU A 290 26.76 7.80 -1.51
N GLY A 291 26.14 8.97 -1.31
CA GLY A 291 24.72 9.19 -1.47
C GLY A 291 24.11 10.02 -0.35
N THR A 292 23.03 10.73 -0.67
CA THR A 292 22.30 11.63 0.24
C THR A 292 20.86 11.21 0.48
N GLY A 293 20.47 10.00 0.07
CA GLY A 293 19.17 9.42 0.37
C GLY A 293 19.11 8.91 1.83
N ASN A 294 17.91 8.56 2.28
CA ASN A 294 17.67 8.09 3.66
C ASN A 294 18.62 6.95 4.06
N SER A 295 18.83 5.97 3.19
CA SER A 295 19.75 4.85 3.48
C SER A 295 21.21 5.32 3.64
N GLY A 296 21.63 6.35 2.92
CA GLY A 296 22.96 6.94 3.05
C GLY A 296 23.14 7.61 4.42
N HIS A 297 22.16 8.39 4.85
CA HIS A 297 22.17 9.04 6.18
C HIS A 297 22.13 8.02 7.31
N ASP A 298 21.32 6.98 7.18
CA ASP A 298 21.20 5.95 8.23
C ASP A 298 22.43 5.05 8.34
N SER A 299 23.24 4.96 7.27
CA SER A 299 24.47 4.15 7.23
C SER A 299 25.71 4.93 7.69
N ALA A 300 25.66 6.27 7.71
CA ALA A 300 26.73 7.15 8.13
C ALA A 300 26.77 7.36 9.64
#